data_3c64556f07e96093db8fe89867d4c0d7
#
_entry.id   3c64556f07e96093db8fe89867d4c0d7
#
_cell.length_a   1.000
_cell.length_b   1.000
_cell.length_c   1.000
_cell.angle_alpha   90.00
_cell.angle_beta   90.00
_cell.angle_gamma   90.00
#
_symmetry.space_group_name_H-M   'P 1'
#
loop_
_entity.id
_entity.type
_entity.pdbx_description
1 polymer ?
#
loop_
_entity_poly.entity_id
_entity_poly.type
_entity_poly.pdbx_seq_one_letter_code
_entity_poly.pdbx_strand_id
1 'polypeptide(L)' 'MTEQETAILAFESRWWRLAGHKEQAIRDELGLTPIRYYQILAALIQTEAALEADPVLVHRLQRIRSSRQHRGGQQVA' A
#
# COMPACT_ATOMS: atom_id res chain seq x y z
N MET A 1 5.25 7.99 12.39
CA MET A 1 5.20 6.60 11.85
C MET A 1 6.22 5.73 12.55
N THR A 2 5.91 4.45 12.67
CA THR A 2 6.86 3.49 13.20
C THR A 2 7.92 3.15 12.15
N GLU A 3 8.99 2.48 12.58
CA GLU A 3 10.01 2.00 11.65
C GLU A 3 9.42 1.07 10.60
N GLN A 4 8.50 0.18 11.01
CA GLN A 4 7.83 -0.73 10.09
C GLN A 4 7.01 0.04 9.07
N GLU A 5 6.27 1.04 9.50
CA GLU A 5 5.44 1.84 8.61
C GLU A 5 6.30 2.62 7.61
N THR A 6 7.41 3.19 8.08
CA THR A 6 8.35 3.89 7.21
C THR A 6 8.94 2.96 6.17
N ALA A 7 9.30 1.75 6.59
CA ALA A 7 9.85 0.74 5.68
C ALA A 7 8.82 0.30 4.64
N ILE A 8 7.57 0.13 5.04
CA ILE A 8 6.48 -0.25 4.13
C ILE A 8 6.25 0.84 3.09
N LEU A 9 6.22 2.10 3.51
CA LEU A 9 5.99 3.20 2.59
C LEU A 9 7.15 3.33 1.59
N ALA A 10 8.39 3.20 2.06
CA ALA A 10 9.56 3.23 1.19
C ALA A 10 9.56 2.05 0.22
N PHE A 11 9.17 0.86 0.69
CA PHE A 11 9.05 -0.31 -0.16
C PHE A 11 8.02 -0.08 -1.26
N GLU A 12 6.84 0.41 -0.90
CA GLU A 12 5.75 0.63 -1.85
C GLU A 12 6.14 1.68 -2.90
N SER A 13 6.93 2.68 -2.54
CA SER A 13 7.36 3.70 -3.51
C SER A 13 8.19 3.11 -4.64
N ARG A 14 8.90 2.00 -4.37
CA ARG A 14 9.69 1.29 -5.38
C ARG A 14 8.87 0.24 -6.12
N TRP A 15 7.89 -0.36 -5.46
CA TRP A 15 7.21 -1.56 -5.96
C TRP A 15 5.75 -1.36 -6.35
N TRP A 16 5.22 -0.15 -6.28
CA TRP A 16 3.79 0.06 -6.48
C TRP A 16 3.26 -0.41 -7.84
N ARG A 17 4.11 -0.48 -8.85
CA ARG A 17 3.74 -0.93 -10.21
C ARG A 17 4.04 -2.39 -10.46
N LEU A 18 4.98 -2.95 -9.72
CA LEU A 18 5.54 -4.25 -10.03
C LEU A 18 4.83 -5.34 -9.24
N ALA A 19 4.05 -6.18 -9.91
CA ALA A 19 3.26 -7.21 -9.27
C ALA A 19 3.94 -8.58 -9.26
N GLY A 20 4.78 -8.88 -10.27
CA GLY A 20 5.30 -10.22 -10.47
C GLY A 20 6.09 -10.79 -9.31
N HIS A 21 7.07 -10.05 -8.79
CA HIS A 21 7.92 -10.52 -7.70
C HIS A 21 7.69 -9.77 -6.40
N LYS A 22 6.67 -8.96 -6.35
CA LYS A 22 6.43 -8.10 -5.20
C LYS A 22 6.14 -8.89 -3.93
N GLU A 23 5.35 -9.95 -4.04
CA GLU A 23 5.01 -10.76 -2.86
C GLU A 23 6.23 -11.42 -2.25
N GLN A 24 7.14 -11.93 -3.09
CA GLN A 24 8.38 -12.51 -2.60
C GLN A 24 9.25 -11.44 -1.95
N ALA A 25 9.32 -10.24 -2.55
CA ALA A 25 10.07 -9.14 -1.98
C ALA A 25 9.50 -8.70 -0.63
N ILE A 26 8.18 -8.71 -0.48
CA ILE A 26 7.54 -8.39 0.82
C ILE A 26 8.05 -9.35 1.90
N ARG A 27 8.10 -10.64 1.59
CA ARG A 27 8.59 -11.64 2.54
C ARG A 27 10.06 -11.46 2.83
N ASP A 28 10.86 -11.27 1.79
CA ASP A 28 12.32 -11.21 1.92
C ASP A 28 12.81 -9.93 2.59
N GLU A 29 12.24 -8.79 2.21
CA GLU A 29 12.72 -7.50 2.69
C GLU A 29 12.02 -7.04 3.96
N LEU A 30 10.73 -7.34 4.12
CA LEU A 30 9.95 -6.86 5.25
C LEU A 30 9.60 -7.93 6.26
N GLY A 31 9.77 -9.20 5.91
CA GLY A 31 9.42 -10.30 6.80
C GLY A 31 7.92 -10.42 7.07
N LEU A 32 7.11 -9.93 6.15
CA LEU A 32 5.64 -9.95 6.28
C LEU A 32 5.03 -10.88 5.24
N THR A 33 3.84 -11.39 5.55
CA THR A 33 3.02 -12.04 4.53
C THR A 33 2.40 -10.95 3.65
N PRO A 34 2.09 -11.24 2.39
CA PRO A 34 1.43 -10.26 1.53
C PRO A 34 0.11 -9.75 2.11
N ILE A 35 -0.69 -10.63 2.71
CA ILE A 35 -1.97 -10.23 3.31
C ILE A 35 -1.74 -9.21 4.42
N ARG A 36 -0.80 -9.50 5.32
CA ARG A 36 -0.50 -8.59 6.43
C ARG A 36 0.05 -7.27 5.92
N TYR A 37 0.94 -7.33 4.92
CA TYR A 37 1.49 -6.14 4.30
C TYR A 37 0.38 -5.21 3.79
N TYR A 38 -0.56 -5.75 3.03
CA TYR A 38 -1.63 -4.93 2.45
C TYR A 38 -2.61 -4.42 3.49
N GLN A 39 -2.82 -5.17 4.58
CA GLN A 39 -3.63 -4.68 5.70
C GLN A 39 -2.99 -3.45 6.34
N ILE A 40 -1.70 -3.53 6.61
CA ILE A 40 -0.97 -2.41 7.22
C ILE A 40 -0.94 -1.22 6.26
N LEU A 41 -0.65 -1.48 4.99
CA LEU A 41 -0.58 -0.43 3.99
C LEU A 41 -1.91 0.30 3.83
N ALA A 42 -3.02 -0.45 3.81
CA ALA A 42 -4.35 0.14 3.66
C ALA A 42 -4.68 1.10 4.80
N ALA A 43 -4.28 0.76 6.02
CA ALA A 43 -4.47 1.65 7.17
C ALA A 43 -3.50 2.83 7.11
N LEU A 44 -2.26 2.56 6.72
CA LEU A 44 -1.19 3.55 6.71
C LEU A 44 -1.48 4.71 5.75
N ILE A 45 -1.96 4.41 4.55
CA ILE A 45 -2.20 5.47 3.55
C ILE A 45 -3.36 6.39 3.91
N GLN A 46 -4.08 6.09 4.99
CA GLN A 46 -5.15 6.96 5.47
C GLN A 46 -4.67 7.89 6.57
N THR A 47 -3.41 7.81 6.97
CA THR A 47 -2.87 8.67 8.02
C THR A 47 -2.26 9.95 7.45
N GLU A 48 -2.30 11.01 8.26
CA GLU A 48 -1.65 12.26 7.88
C GLU A 48 -0.13 12.11 7.83
N ALA A 49 0.43 11.29 8.71
CA ALA A 49 1.86 11.06 8.75
C ALA A 49 2.38 10.48 7.43
N ALA A 50 1.65 9.52 6.85
CA ALA A 50 2.03 8.94 5.56
C ALA A 50 1.87 9.97 4.44
N LEU A 51 0.79 10.75 4.47
CA LEU A 51 0.56 11.79 3.48
C LEU A 51 1.67 12.84 3.49
N GLU A 52 2.12 13.24 4.67
CA GLU A 52 3.23 14.17 4.79
C GLU A 52 4.55 13.58 4.31
N ALA A 53 4.77 12.29 4.58
CA ALA A 53 6.01 11.62 4.21
C ALA A 53 6.15 11.43 2.70
N ASP A 54 5.05 11.08 2.01
CA ASP A 54 5.08 10.82 0.57
C ASP A 54 3.71 11.09 -0.04
N PRO A 55 3.35 12.35 -0.25
CA PRO A 55 2.02 12.71 -0.74
C PRO A 55 1.70 12.15 -2.13
N VAL A 56 2.68 12.09 -3.00
CA VAL A 56 2.47 11.57 -4.37
C VAL A 56 2.07 10.10 -4.33
N LEU A 57 2.83 9.31 -3.58
CA LEU A 57 2.56 7.88 -3.45
C LEU A 57 1.21 7.64 -2.78
N VAL A 58 0.94 8.34 -1.67
CA VAL A 58 -0.30 8.14 -0.91
C VAL A 58 -1.51 8.48 -1.77
N HIS A 59 -1.49 9.58 -2.49
CA HIS A 59 -2.60 9.94 -3.36
C HIS A 59 -2.81 8.92 -4.48
N ARG A 60 -1.72 8.40 -5.04
CA ARG A 60 -1.78 7.37 -6.07
C ARG A 60 -2.42 6.09 -5.56
N LEU A 61 -2.01 5.65 -4.37
CA LEU A 61 -2.56 4.43 -3.77
C LEU A 61 -4.02 4.60 -3.37
N GLN A 62 -4.39 5.76 -2.87
CA GLN A 62 -5.78 6.06 -2.53
C GLN A 62 -6.66 6.04 -3.79
N ARG A 63 -6.15 6.56 -4.90
CA ARG A 63 -6.88 6.57 -6.17
C ARG A 63 -7.12 5.15 -6.68
N ILE A 64 -6.11 4.31 -6.61
CA ILE A 64 -6.22 2.90 -7.01
C ILE A 64 -7.24 2.18 -6.15
N ARG A 65 -7.16 2.36 -4.83
CA ARG A 65 -8.08 1.72 -3.90
C ARG A 65 -9.53 2.18 -4.12
N SER A 66 -9.72 3.46 -4.30
CA SER A 66 -11.03 4.03 -4.56
C SER A 66 -11.64 3.48 -5.84
N SER A 67 -10.84 3.38 -6.90
CA SER A 67 -11.26 2.79 -8.17
C SER A 67 -11.72 1.35 -8.01
N ARG A 68 -10.97 0.55 -7.24
CA ARG A 68 -11.32 -0.85 -6.98
C ARG A 68 -12.62 -0.96 -6.20
N GLN A 69 -12.80 -0.15 -5.18
CA GLN A 69 -14.01 -0.15 -4.37
C GLN A 69 -15.23 0.25 -5.20
N HIS A 70 -15.05 1.24 -6.06
CA HIS A 70 -16.11 1.70 -6.94
C HIS A 70 -16.56 0.58 -7.88
N ARG A 71 -15.62 -0.13 -8.47
CA ARG A 71 -15.94 -1.27 -9.35
C ARG A 71 -16.66 -2.37 -8.58
N GLY A 72 -16.22 -2.66 -7.37
CA GLY A 72 -16.86 -3.66 -6.53
C GLY A 72 -18.31 -3.30 -6.25
N GLY A 73 -18.58 -2.03 -5.93
CA GLY A 73 -19.91 -1.54 -5.70
C GLY A 73 -20.80 -1.68 -6.93
N GLN A 74 -20.27 -1.40 -8.09
CA GLN A 74 -20.99 -1.55 -9.33
C GLN A 74 -21.37 -3.00 -9.63
N GLN A 75 -20.46 -3.92 -9.32
CA GLN A 75 -20.72 -5.34 -9.55
C GLN A 75 -21.82 -5.87 -8.65
N VAL A 76 -21.91 -5.36 -7.45
CA VAL A 76 -22.95 -5.79 -6.51
C VAL A 76 -24.31 -5.24 -6.89
N ALA A 77 -24.31 -4.06 -7.42
CA ALA A 77 -25.56 -3.43 -7.86
C ALA A 77 -26.07 -4.04 -9.14
#